data_f0744520e286743602e203b6f3d3c503
#
_entry.id   f0744520e286743602e203b6f3d3c503
#
_cell.length_a   1.000
_cell.length_b   1.000
_cell.length_c   1.000
_cell.angle_alpha   90.00
_cell.angle_beta   90.00
_cell.angle_gamma   90.00
#
_symmetry.space_group_name_H-M   'P 1'
#
loop_
_entity.id
_entity.type
_entity.pdbx_description
1 polymer ?
#
loop_
_entity_poly.entity_id
_entity_poly.type
_entity_poly.pdbx_seq_one_letter_code
_entity_poly.pdbx_strand_id
1 'polypeptide(L)'
;GVRTNVGTVYDADAVIITTGTFLRGEIILGDLKYSSGPNHQIPSLALADQLKELGFEIIRFKTGTPPRVNADSIDYSKTEIQPGDDVPRAFSFDTTEFIMDQLPCWLTYTSTETHEIITANLHLSAMYSGVVQGTGPRYCPSIEDKIVRFNDKPRHQIFLEPEGRNTKEVYVQGLSTS
;
A
#
# COMPACT_ATOMS: atom_id res chain seq x y z
N GLY A 1 25.21 13.39 11.29
CA GLY A 1 24.45 12.93 12.48
C GLY A 1 23.00 13.29 12.43
N VAL A 2 22.23 12.85 13.41
CA VAL A 2 20.77 13.05 13.51
C VAL A 2 20.41 13.50 14.93
N ARG A 3 19.50 14.47 15.06
CA ARG A 3 18.90 14.85 16.33
C ARG A 3 17.43 14.45 16.36
N THR A 4 17.03 13.75 17.42
CA THR A 4 15.63 13.34 17.62
C THR A 4 14.78 14.50 18.17
N ASN A 5 13.46 14.34 18.10
CA ASN A 5 12.49 15.31 18.67
C ASN A 5 12.59 15.45 20.19
N VAL A 6 13.16 14.48 20.90
CA VAL A 6 13.43 14.53 22.35
C VAL A 6 14.82 15.09 22.69
N GLY A 7 15.57 15.55 21.68
CA GLY A 7 16.87 16.22 21.86
C GLY A 7 18.09 15.31 21.85
N THR A 8 17.94 13.99 21.76
CA THR A 8 19.08 13.06 21.65
C THR A 8 19.79 13.27 20.31
N VAL A 9 21.12 13.35 20.35
CA VAL A 9 21.97 13.49 19.15
C VAL A 9 22.70 12.18 18.91
N TYR A 10 22.67 11.72 17.69
CA TYR A 10 23.46 10.60 17.19
C TYR A 10 24.46 11.12 16.16
N ASP A 11 25.74 11.05 16.49
CA ASP A 11 26.81 11.44 15.57
C ASP A 11 27.09 10.31 14.59
N ALA A 12 27.19 10.65 13.31
CA ALA A 12 27.50 9.72 12.23
C ALA A 12 28.13 10.45 11.05
N ASP A 13 29.04 9.78 10.34
CA ASP A 13 29.66 10.29 9.12
C ASP A 13 28.66 10.34 7.94
N ALA A 14 27.71 9.39 7.93
CA ALA A 14 26.67 9.32 6.91
C ALA A 14 25.30 9.01 7.56
N VAL A 15 24.23 9.46 6.91
CA VAL A 15 22.84 9.23 7.31
C VAL A 15 22.07 8.71 6.12
N ILE A 16 21.39 7.58 6.30
CA ILE A 16 20.50 6.98 5.28
C ILE A 16 19.05 7.25 5.70
N ILE A 17 18.28 7.91 4.82
CA ILE A 17 16.89 8.28 5.07
C ILE A 17 15.98 7.25 4.41
N THR A 18 15.21 6.52 5.23
CA THR A 18 14.28 5.46 4.79
C THR A 18 12.92 5.59 5.48
N THR A 19 12.38 6.79 5.48
CA THR A 19 11.20 7.21 6.27
C THR A 19 9.88 6.61 5.81
N GLY A 20 9.82 5.99 4.62
CA GLY A 20 8.57 5.47 4.08
C GLY A 20 7.47 6.54 4.07
N THR A 21 6.27 6.18 4.51
CA THR A 21 5.10 7.07 4.56
C THR A 21 5.06 7.98 5.80
N PHE A 22 6.13 8.00 6.64
CA PHE A 22 6.20 8.91 7.79
C PHE A 22 6.57 10.35 7.41
N LEU A 23 7.32 10.57 6.32
CA LEU A 23 7.83 11.89 5.96
C LEU A 23 6.67 12.82 5.59
N ARG A 24 6.31 13.71 6.52
CA ARG A 24 5.14 14.61 6.43
C ARG A 24 3.88 13.85 5.99
N GLY A 25 3.67 12.66 6.60
CA GLY A 25 2.58 11.77 6.27
C GLY A 25 1.21 12.40 6.53
N GLU A 26 0.24 12.05 5.70
CA GLU A 26 -1.17 12.42 5.84
C GLU A 26 -2.04 11.21 5.54
N ILE A 27 -3.09 11.04 6.31
CA ILE A 27 -4.16 10.07 6.05
C ILE A 27 -5.33 10.80 5.42
N ILE A 28 -5.89 10.20 4.38
CA ILE A 28 -7.03 10.75 3.63
C ILE A 28 -8.10 9.66 3.56
N LEU A 29 -9.32 10.00 3.99
CA LEU A 29 -10.49 9.12 4.03
C LEU A 29 -11.68 9.92 3.48
N GLY A 30 -11.97 9.77 2.18
CA GLY A 30 -12.94 10.65 1.52
C GLY A 30 -12.52 12.11 1.65
N ASP A 31 -13.36 12.94 2.26
CA ASP A 31 -13.08 14.36 2.46
C ASP A 31 -12.26 14.65 3.73
N LEU A 32 -12.05 13.65 4.58
CA LEU A 32 -11.27 13.81 5.80
C LEU A 32 -9.78 13.70 5.49
N LYS A 33 -9.03 14.72 5.91
CA LYS A 33 -7.56 14.78 5.78
C LYS A 33 -6.94 15.20 7.09
N TYR A 34 -5.96 14.44 7.58
CA TYR A 34 -5.22 14.77 8.79
C TYR A 34 -3.77 14.28 8.76
N SER A 35 -2.90 14.99 9.49
CA SER A 35 -1.49 14.67 9.60
C SER A 35 -1.28 13.42 10.46
N SER A 36 -0.70 12.39 9.88
CA SER A 36 -0.41 11.13 10.57
C SER A 36 0.64 10.32 9.81
N GLY A 37 1.44 9.55 10.53
CA GLY A 37 2.20 8.44 9.99
C GLY A 37 1.38 7.15 9.97
N PRO A 38 1.97 6.02 9.56
CA PRO A 38 1.35 4.69 9.61
C PRO A 38 0.80 4.37 11.01
N ASN A 39 -0.30 3.65 11.06
CA ASN A 39 -0.95 3.22 12.31
C ASN A 39 -1.23 4.38 13.30
N HIS A 40 -1.58 5.56 12.79
CA HIS A 40 -1.85 6.77 13.57
C HIS A 40 -0.66 7.26 14.41
N GLN A 41 0.56 6.89 14.03
CA GLN A 41 1.78 7.38 14.68
C GLN A 41 2.11 8.82 14.26
N ILE A 42 2.95 9.47 15.03
CA ILE A 42 3.37 10.86 14.77
C ILE A 42 4.23 10.91 13.49
N PRO A 43 3.88 11.73 12.50
CA PRO A 43 4.66 11.87 11.28
C PRO A 43 5.94 12.67 11.51
N SER A 44 6.93 12.47 10.66
CA SER A 44 8.21 13.22 10.67
C SER A 44 8.04 14.56 9.94
N LEU A 45 7.59 15.59 10.64
CA LEU A 45 7.39 16.92 10.06
C LEU A 45 8.71 17.69 9.97
N ALA A 46 9.44 17.81 11.09
CA ALA A 46 10.68 18.58 11.17
C ALA A 46 11.77 18.09 10.21
N LEU A 47 11.85 16.76 9.98
CA LEU A 47 12.79 16.19 9.01
C LEU A 47 12.46 16.65 7.59
N ALA A 48 11.18 16.68 7.22
CA ALA A 48 10.76 17.14 5.90
C ALA A 48 11.09 18.62 5.67
N ASP A 49 10.90 19.46 6.71
CA ASP A 49 11.24 20.89 6.64
C ASP A 49 12.75 21.08 6.52
N GLN A 50 13.53 20.35 7.30
CA GLN A 50 15.00 20.42 7.26
C GLN A 50 15.55 19.97 5.89
N LEU A 51 15.02 18.91 5.29
CA LEU A 51 15.43 18.49 3.94
C LEU A 51 15.19 19.60 2.91
N LYS A 52 14.06 20.29 3.01
CA LYS A 52 13.73 21.42 2.16
C LYS A 52 14.69 22.60 2.37
N GLU A 53 15.02 22.91 3.63
CA GLU A 53 16.00 23.95 3.99
C GLU A 53 17.41 23.62 3.44
N LEU A 54 17.77 22.34 3.40
CA LEU A 54 19.02 21.87 2.82
C LEU A 54 19.02 21.88 1.27
N GLY A 55 17.94 22.32 0.64
CA GLY A 55 17.83 22.47 -0.81
C GLY A 55 17.33 21.24 -1.55
N PHE A 56 16.85 20.21 -0.87
CA PHE A 56 16.23 19.08 -1.54
C PHE A 56 14.83 19.46 -2.06
N GLU A 57 14.54 19.06 -3.29
CA GLU A 57 13.20 19.14 -3.84
C GLU A 57 12.31 18.08 -3.17
N ILE A 58 11.24 18.53 -2.52
CA ILE A 58 10.29 17.66 -1.83
C ILE A 58 8.98 17.67 -2.59
N ILE A 59 8.58 16.51 -3.08
CA ILE A 59 7.30 16.29 -3.75
C ILE A 59 6.40 15.37 -2.93
N ARG A 60 5.09 15.46 -3.18
CA ARG A 60 4.13 14.58 -2.51
C ARG A 60 3.80 13.38 -3.37
N PHE A 61 3.99 12.20 -2.79
CA PHE A 61 3.44 10.96 -3.33
C PHE A 61 2.16 10.58 -2.60
N LYS A 62 1.24 9.94 -3.31
CA LYS A 62 0.08 9.29 -2.72
C LYS A 62 0.18 7.79 -2.94
N THR A 63 -0.27 7.01 -1.97
CA THR A 63 -0.47 5.57 -2.09
C THR A 63 -1.87 5.22 -1.61
N GLY A 64 -2.52 4.26 -2.27
CA GLY A 64 -3.80 3.74 -1.82
C GLY A 64 -3.62 2.60 -0.82
N THR A 65 -4.67 2.33 -0.05
CA THR A 65 -4.72 1.20 0.87
C THR A 65 -5.76 0.21 0.37
N PRO A 66 -5.42 -1.08 0.20
CA PRO A 66 -6.41 -2.10 -0.15
C PRO A 66 -7.28 -2.46 1.05
N PRO A 67 -8.51 -2.92 0.82
CA PRO A 67 -9.38 -3.38 1.89
C PRO A 67 -8.88 -4.70 2.48
N ARG A 68 -9.29 -4.97 3.71
CA ARG A 68 -9.21 -6.27 4.35
C ARG A 68 -10.61 -6.84 4.45
N VAL A 69 -10.72 -8.14 4.24
CA VAL A 69 -11.98 -8.87 4.35
C VAL A 69 -11.81 -10.06 5.29
N ASN A 70 -12.92 -10.55 5.84
CA ASN A 70 -12.90 -11.76 6.67
C ASN A 70 -12.84 -13.00 5.78
N ALA A 71 -11.90 -13.90 6.03
CA ALA A 71 -11.73 -15.16 5.30
C ALA A 71 -13.03 -15.99 5.22
N ASP A 72 -13.86 -15.97 6.28
CA ASP A 72 -15.13 -16.69 6.31
C ASP A 72 -16.18 -16.12 5.33
N SER A 73 -15.98 -14.90 4.83
CA SER A 73 -16.88 -14.26 3.86
C SER A 73 -16.50 -14.53 2.39
N ILE A 74 -15.41 -15.23 2.16
CA ILE A 74 -14.87 -15.45 0.82
C ILE A 74 -15.40 -16.77 0.25
N ASP A 75 -15.96 -16.72 -0.94
CA ASP A 75 -16.29 -17.91 -1.72
C ASP A 75 -15.06 -18.37 -2.54
N TYR A 76 -14.21 -19.15 -1.91
CA TYR A 76 -12.99 -19.67 -2.52
C TYR A 76 -13.24 -20.55 -3.75
N SER A 77 -14.44 -21.10 -3.95
CA SER A 77 -14.77 -21.89 -5.13
C SER A 77 -14.74 -21.06 -6.42
N LYS A 78 -14.79 -19.73 -6.31
CA LYS A 78 -14.73 -18.78 -7.43
C LYS A 78 -13.33 -18.19 -7.65
N THR A 79 -12.34 -18.73 -6.97
CA THR A 79 -10.96 -18.26 -7.03
C THR A 79 -10.02 -19.36 -7.48
N GLU A 80 -8.84 -18.99 -7.93
CA GLU A 80 -7.78 -19.90 -8.31
C GLU A 80 -6.70 -19.89 -7.23
N ILE A 81 -6.39 -21.08 -6.68
CA ILE A 81 -5.36 -21.20 -5.64
C ILE A 81 -3.97 -20.92 -6.24
N GLN A 82 -3.20 -20.12 -5.53
CA GLN A 82 -1.79 -19.79 -5.84
C GLN A 82 -0.92 -20.34 -4.70
N PRO A 83 -0.42 -21.57 -4.81
CA PRO A 83 0.45 -22.15 -3.80
C PRO A 83 1.83 -21.46 -3.82
N GLY A 84 2.63 -21.73 -2.79
CA GLY A 84 4.05 -21.40 -2.81
C GLY A 84 4.84 -22.21 -3.85
N ASP A 85 6.14 -21.95 -3.95
CA ASP A 85 7.03 -22.67 -4.85
C ASP A 85 7.09 -24.17 -4.50
N ASP A 86 7.06 -25.04 -5.50
CA ASP A 86 7.20 -26.51 -5.31
C ASP A 86 8.54 -26.88 -4.66
N VAL A 87 9.57 -26.12 -4.98
CA VAL A 87 10.89 -26.25 -4.35
C VAL A 87 11.13 -25.03 -3.47
N PRO A 88 11.16 -25.20 -2.14
CA PRO A 88 11.38 -24.10 -1.22
C PRO A 88 12.67 -23.35 -1.51
N ARG A 89 12.58 -22.03 -1.53
CA ARG A 89 13.72 -21.12 -1.66
C ARG A 89 13.67 -20.07 -0.58
N ALA A 90 14.79 -19.82 0.07
CA ALA A 90 14.90 -18.76 1.05
C ALA A 90 15.35 -17.45 0.41
N PHE A 91 14.94 -16.32 0.99
CA PHE A 91 15.48 -15.01 0.65
C PHE A 91 16.87 -14.78 1.24
N SER A 92 17.16 -15.38 2.41
CA SER A 92 18.49 -15.32 3.03
C SER A 92 19.36 -16.48 2.59
N PHE A 93 20.62 -16.20 2.29
CA PHE A 93 21.63 -17.21 1.98
C PHE A 93 22.03 -18.06 3.21
N ASP A 94 21.75 -17.58 4.43
CA ASP A 94 22.06 -18.26 5.69
C ASP A 94 20.94 -19.20 6.16
N THR A 95 19.81 -19.27 5.43
CA THR A 95 18.70 -20.15 5.79
C THR A 95 19.06 -21.61 5.55
N THR A 96 19.00 -22.41 6.60
CA THR A 96 19.25 -23.86 6.58
C THR A 96 17.97 -24.70 6.70
N GLU A 97 16.89 -24.10 7.24
CA GLU A 97 15.59 -24.75 7.43
C GLU A 97 14.51 -24.01 6.66
N PHE A 98 13.70 -24.72 5.90
CA PHE A 98 12.64 -24.13 5.07
C PHE A 98 11.26 -24.39 5.67
N ILE A 99 10.39 -23.39 5.58
CA ILE A 99 8.98 -23.54 5.93
C ILE A 99 8.28 -24.28 4.78
N MET A 100 7.95 -25.55 5.01
CA MET A 100 7.28 -26.40 4.00
C MET A 100 5.75 -26.19 3.98
N ASP A 101 5.15 -25.89 5.14
CA ASP A 101 3.72 -25.60 5.26
C ASP A 101 3.49 -24.13 4.94
N GLN A 102 3.36 -23.81 3.66
CA GLN A 102 3.13 -22.45 3.18
C GLN A 102 1.64 -22.15 3.09
N LEU A 103 1.27 -20.90 3.42
CA LEU A 103 -0.08 -20.40 3.18
C LEU A 103 -0.21 -20.01 1.70
N PRO A 104 -1.22 -20.52 0.99
CA PRO A 104 -1.47 -20.08 -0.38
C PRO A 104 -2.11 -18.70 -0.40
N CYS A 105 -2.01 -18.03 -1.54
CA CYS A 105 -2.88 -16.93 -1.93
C CYS A 105 -3.95 -17.43 -2.90
N TRP A 106 -4.94 -16.59 -3.20
CA TRP A 106 -5.96 -16.92 -4.19
C TRP A 106 -6.09 -15.80 -5.20
N LEU A 107 -6.13 -16.17 -6.47
CA LEU A 107 -6.32 -15.26 -7.58
C LEU A 107 -7.79 -15.15 -7.94
N THR A 108 -8.25 -13.92 -8.10
CA THR A 108 -9.56 -13.56 -8.64
C THR A 108 -9.43 -12.31 -9.53
N TYR A 109 -10.54 -11.79 -10.03
CA TYR A 109 -10.56 -10.67 -10.95
C TYR A 109 -11.71 -9.71 -10.64
N THR A 110 -11.54 -8.46 -11.01
CA THR A 110 -12.67 -7.53 -11.12
C THR A 110 -13.61 -7.95 -12.25
N SER A 111 -14.87 -7.54 -12.14
CA SER A 111 -15.88 -7.73 -13.20
C SER A 111 -16.20 -6.41 -13.90
N THR A 112 -16.92 -6.49 -15.01
CA THR A 112 -17.45 -5.30 -15.69
C THR A 112 -18.33 -4.46 -14.75
N GLU A 113 -19.18 -5.11 -13.96
CA GLU A 113 -20.02 -4.44 -12.96
C GLU A 113 -19.17 -3.68 -11.92
N THR A 114 -18.04 -4.27 -11.46
CA THR A 114 -17.09 -3.58 -10.60
C THR A 114 -16.55 -2.32 -11.27
N HIS A 115 -16.19 -2.40 -12.55
CA HIS A 115 -15.68 -1.25 -13.30
C HIS A 115 -16.75 -0.15 -13.47
N GLU A 116 -18.00 -0.53 -13.74
CA GLU A 116 -19.12 0.40 -13.87
C GLU A 116 -19.38 1.15 -12.54
N ILE A 117 -19.42 0.42 -11.42
CA ILE A 117 -19.60 1.00 -10.09
C ILE A 117 -18.48 2.01 -9.78
N ILE A 118 -17.22 1.63 -10.00
CA ILE A 118 -16.07 2.50 -9.73
C ILE A 118 -16.11 3.73 -10.65
N THR A 119 -16.37 3.53 -11.93
CA THR A 119 -16.44 4.63 -12.91
C THR A 119 -17.53 5.64 -12.55
N ALA A 120 -18.71 5.19 -12.16
CA ALA A 120 -19.81 6.05 -11.74
C ALA A 120 -19.49 6.86 -10.47
N ASN A 121 -18.57 6.38 -9.63
CA ASN A 121 -18.21 6.97 -8.34
C ASN A 121 -16.80 7.56 -8.30
N LEU A 122 -16.14 7.75 -9.44
CA LEU A 122 -14.79 8.35 -9.50
C LEU A 122 -14.70 9.71 -8.81
N HIS A 123 -15.77 10.50 -8.87
CA HIS A 123 -15.84 11.82 -8.23
C HIS A 123 -15.74 11.78 -6.70
N LEU A 124 -15.95 10.61 -6.08
CA LEU A 124 -15.79 10.39 -4.63
C LEU A 124 -14.37 9.94 -4.25
N SER A 125 -13.56 9.54 -5.23
CA SER A 125 -12.17 9.17 -4.98
C SER A 125 -11.34 10.40 -4.63
N ALA A 126 -10.55 10.33 -3.58
CA ALA A 126 -9.70 11.44 -3.13
C ALA A 126 -8.74 11.95 -4.23
N MET A 127 -8.30 11.06 -5.13
CA MET A 127 -7.44 11.41 -6.27
C MET A 127 -8.19 12.20 -7.35
N TYR A 128 -9.44 11.80 -7.66
CA TYR A 128 -10.22 12.38 -8.75
C TYR A 128 -11.11 13.53 -8.29
N SER A 129 -11.39 13.66 -7.00
CA SER A 129 -12.10 14.81 -6.42
C SER A 129 -11.23 16.05 -6.25
N GLY A 130 -9.88 15.91 -6.39
CA GLY A 130 -8.94 17.02 -6.19
C GLY A 130 -8.51 17.24 -4.73
N VAL A 131 -8.95 16.41 -3.79
CA VAL A 131 -8.52 16.46 -2.38
C VAL A 131 -7.05 16.13 -2.25
N VAL A 132 -6.54 15.22 -3.06
CA VAL A 132 -5.13 14.84 -3.09
C VAL A 132 -4.36 15.68 -4.10
N GLN A 133 -3.43 16.49 -3.60
CA GLN A 133 -2.42 17.14 -4.42
C GLN A 133 -1.16 16.26 -4.43
N GLY A 134 -0.93 15.51 -5.50
CA GLY A 134 0.26 14.65 -5.62
C GLY A 134 0.15 13.66 -6.76
N THR A 135 1.25 12.99 -7.04
CA THR A 135 1.33 11.98 -8.10
C THR A 135 1.38 10.60 -7.48
N GLY A 136 0.60 9.65 -8.00
CA GLY A 136 0.74 8.25 -7.63
C GLY A 136 2.09 7.70 -8.07
N PRO A 137 2.75 6.84 -7.29
CA PRO A 137 3.97 6.16 -7.73
C PRO A 137 3.68 5.32 -8.98
N ARG A 138 4.67 5.22 -9.87
CA ARG A 138 4.51 4.53 -11.16
C ARG A 138 3.98 3.10 -11.04
N TYR A 139 4.41 2.36 -10.02
CA TYR A 139 4.14 0.94 -9.85
C TYR A 139 3.10 0.61 -8.78
N CYS A 140 2.41 1.61 -8.24
CA CYS A 140 1.34 1.42 -7.26
C CYS A 140 0.07 2.19 -7.66
N PRO A 141 -0.53 1.85 -8.83
CA PRO A 141 -1.78 2.49 -9.23
C PRO A 141 -2.92 2.00 -8.33
N SER A 142 -3.82 2.91 -7.97
CA SER A 142 -5.09 2.54 -7.35
C SER A 142 -5.99 1.79 -8.35
N ILE A 143 -7.06 1.18 -7.88
CA ILE A 143 -8.01 0.51 -8.77
C ILE A 143 -8.67 1.51 -9.72
N GLU A 144 -8.95 2.71 -9.27
CA GLU A 144 -9.47 3.80 -10.10
C GLU A 144 -8.51 4.15 -11.24
N ASP A 145 -7.20 4.27 -10.91
CA ASP A 145 -6.17 4.51 -11.93
C ASP A 145 -6.10 3.38 -12.96
N LYS A 146 -6.24 2.13 -12.52
CA LYS A 146 -6.25 0.97 -13.42
C LYS A 146 -7.43 1.03 -14.38
N ILE A 147 -8.62 1.33 -13.87
CA ILE A 147 -9.86 1.39 -14.66
C ILE A 147 -9.82 2.55 -15.65
N VAL A 148 -9.31 3.71 -15.25
CA VAL A 148 -9.22 4.88 -16.12
C VAL A 148 -8.14 4.72 -17.19
N ARG A 149 -6.94 4.25 -16.81
CA ARG A 149 -5.78 4.16 -17.72
C ARG A 149 -5.80 2.93 -18.62
N PHE A 150 -6.44 1.86 -18.18
CA PHE A 150 -6.51 0.56 -18.88
C PHE A 150 -7.97 0.13 -19.07
N ASN A 151 -8.78 1.06 -19.56
CA ASN A 151 -10.22 0.86 -19.78
C ASN A 151 -10.53 -0.15 -20.89
N ASP A 152 -9.54 -0.49 -21.71
CA ASP A 152 -9.58 -1.55 -22.71
C ASP A 152 -9.55 -2.97 -22.10
N LYS A 153 -9.15 -3.09 -20.83
CA LYS A 153 -9.05 -4.37 -20.14
C LYS A 153 -10.39 -4.75 -19.49
N PRO A 154 -10.95 -5.93 -19.82
CA PRO A 154 -12.26 -6.35 -19.28
C PRO A 154 -12.18 -6.69 -17.78
N ARG A 155 -10.99 -6.94 -17.24
CA ARG A 155 -10.78 -7.28 -15.82
C ARG A 155 -9.36 -7.00 -15.37
N HIS A 156 -9.18 -6.77 -14.06
CA HIS A 156 -7.89 -6.65 -13.40
C HIS A 156 -7.71 -7.75 -12.37
N GLN A 157 -6.48 -8.23 -12.23
CA GLN A 157 -6.11 -9.26 -11.25
C GLN A 157 -6.23 -8.73 -9.83
N ILE A 158 -6.75 -9.58 -8.95
CA ILE A 158 -6.88 -9.38 -7.52
C ILE A 158 -6.33 -10.61 -6.83
N PHE A 159 -5.40 -10.43 -5.89
CA PHE A 159 -4.93 -11.50 -5.03
C PHE A 159 -5.54 -11.37 -3.65
N LEU A 160 -6.01 -12.48 -3.12
CA LEU A 160 -6.49 -12.59 -1.74
C LEU A 160 -5.36 -13.22 -0.94
N GLU A 161 -4.77 -12.44 -0.05
CA GLU A 161 -3.55 -12.80 0.69
C GLU A 161 -3.85 -12.86 2.17
N PRO A 162 -3.75 -14.04 2.83
CA PRO A 162 -3.89 -14.11 4.29
C PRO A 162 -2.85 -13.22 4.99
N GLU A 163 -3.29 -12.39 5.91
CA GLU A 163 -2.40 -11.51 6.69
C GLU A 163 -1.54 -12.29 7.70
N GLY A 164 -1.88 -13.56 7.96
CA GLY A 164 -1.12 -14.43 8.85
C GLY A 164 -1.84 -15.74 9.15
N ARG A 165 -1.13 -16.64 9.83
CA ARG A 165 -1.64 -18.00 10.15
C ARG A 165 -2.75 -18.02 11.20
N ASN A 166 -2.75 -17.04 12.10
CA ASN A 166 -3.62 -17.00 13.27
C ASN A 166 -4.68 -15.89 13.19
N THR A 167 -4.96 -15.40 11.99
CA THR A 167 -5.98 -14.39 11.74
C THR A 167 -6.89 -14.81 10.60
N LYS A 168 -8.13 -14.31 10.61
CA LYS A 168 -9.06 -14.42 9.50
C LYS A 168 -9.01 -13.21 8.56
N GLU A 169 -8.06 -12.32 8.76
CA GLU A 169 -7.89 -11.12 7.97
C GLU A 169 -7.19 -11.45 6.65
N VAL A 170 -7.82 -11.07 5.55
CA VAL A 170 -7.32 -11.29 4.19
C VAL A 170 -7.15 -9.96 3.51
N TYR A 171 -5.94 -9.70 3.04
CA TYR A 171 -5.57 -8.52 2.27
C TYR A 171 -6.01 -8.68 0.82
N VAL A 172 -6.69 -7.69 0.26
CA VAL A 172 -7.20 -7.73 -1.12
C VAL A 172 -6.24 -6.96 -2.04
N GLN A 173 -5.14 -7.63 -2.38
CA GLN A 173 -4.08 -7.05 -3.21
C GLN A 173 -4.58 -6.73 -4.62
N GLY A 174 -4.32 -5.49 -5.05
CA GLY A 174 -4.73 -5.03 -6.38
C GLY A 174 -6.00 -4.17 -6.39
N LEU A 175 -6.70 -4.09 -5.25
CA LEU A 175 -7.92 -3.30 -5.05
C LEU A 175 -7.67 -2.08 -4.14
N SER A 176 -6.44 -1.55 -4.13
CA SER A 176 -6.18 -0.32 -3.36
C SER A 176 -6.94 0.86 -3.94
N THR A 177 -7.59 1.62 -3.08
CA THR A 177 -8.32 2.84 -3.41
C THR A 177 -7.55 4.08 -2.99
N SER A 178 -7.88 5.21 -3.55
CA SER A 178 -7.29 6.51 -3.20
C SER A 178 -8.32 7.48 -2.66
#